data_00d2cbe2e7dcdcec4be3bfcfe585795e
#
_entry.id   00d2cbe2e7dcdcec4be3bfcfe585795e
#
_cell.length_a   1.000
_cell.length_b   1.000
_cell.length_c   1.000
_cell.angle_alpha   90.00
_cell.angle_beta   90.00
_cell.angle_gamma   90.00
#
_symmetry.space_group_name_H-M   'P 1'
#
loop_
_entity.id
_entity.type
_entity.pdbx_description
1 polymer ?
#
loop_
_entity_poly.entity_id
_entity_poly.type
_entity_poly.pdbx_seq_one_letter_code
_entity_poly.pdbx_strand_id
1 'polypeptide(L)'
;CDHAGVAVKSDPHQLPFATNSLDLVVLPHVLEFDANPHQILREVDRVLVPEGSAVVTGFNPFSLWGMRRLLAGKRGEAPWQGRYISVPRLRDWFALLGHETRAGAFGCYAPPVQQEKWLQRWHFMEPAGDRWWPIAGGVYVVQAIKRQQGMRLITPKWKDRMARAKALALMPQKPLTQRNEKIGDAQ
;
A
#
# COMPACT_ATOMS: atom_id res chain seq x y z
N CYS A 1 -26.29 -15.10 2.18
CA CYS A 1 -25.56 -16.31 1.76
C CYS A 1 -25.04 -16.99 3.02
N ASP A 2 -25.68 -18.10 3.40
CA ASP A 2 -25.21 -18.94 4.50
C ASP A 2 -24.23 -19.94 3.90
N HIS A 3 -22.94 -19.62 3.97
CA HIS A 3 -21.89 -20.55 3.55
C HIS A 3 -21.38 -21.29 4.79
N ALA A 4 -21.28 -22.61 4.68
CA ALA A 4 -20.61 -23.44 5.68
C ALA A 4 -19.17 -22.91 5.86
N GLY A 5 -18.78 -22.52 7.07
CA GLY A 5 -17.46 -21.96 7.37
C GLY A 5 -17.43 -20.46 7.71
N VAL A 6 -18.56 -19.76 7.65
CA VAL A 6 -18.64 -18.36 8.13
C VAL A 6 -18.71 -18.37 9.65
N ALA A 7 -17.70 -17.78 10.30
CA ALA A 7 -17.64 -17.69 11.75
C ALA A 7 -18.51 -16.55 12.32
N VAL A 8 -18.58 -15.42 11.59
CA VAL A 8 -19.31 -14.22 12.02
C VAL A 8 -19.94 -13.55 10.80
N LYS A 9 -21.21 -13.14 10.93
CA LYS A 9 -21.93 -12.33 9.94
C LYS A 9 -22.06 -10.92 10.50
N SER A 10 -21.53 -9.93 9.81
CA SER A 10 -21.51 -8.53 10.26
C SER A 10 -21.74 -7.56 9.12
N ASP A 11 -22.11 -6.33 9.47
CA ASP A 11 -22.13 -5.20 8.57
C ASP A 11 -20.67 -4.74 8.31
N PRO A 12 -20.24 -4.56 7.05
CA PRO A 12 -18.90 -4.08 6.75
C PRO A 12 -18.62 -2.66 7.25
N HIS A 13 -19.67 -1.88 7.59
CA HIS A 13 -19.55 -0.55 8.16
C HIS A 13 -19.36 -0.56 9.69
N GLN A 14 -19.62 -1.71 10.35
CA GLN A 14 -19.50 -1.89 11.79
C GLN A 14 -19.00 -3.31 12.08
N LEU A 15 -17.70 -3.50 12.02
CA LEU A 15 -17.09 -4.80 12.25
C LEU A 15 -17.07 -5.13 13.76
N PRO A 16 -17.47 -6.34 14.18
CA PRO A 16 -17.54 -6.73 15.59
C PRO A 16 -16.16 -7.09 16.17
N PHE A 17 -15.14 -6.30 15.81
CA PHE A 17 -13.77 -6.47 16.27
C PHE A 17 -13.31 -5.21 17.02
N ALA A 18 -12.45 -5.42 18.02
CA ALA A 18 -11.86 -4.31 18.77
C ALA A 18 -10.96 -3.45 17.88
N THR A 19 -10.73 -2.22 18.28
CA THR A 19 -9.77 -1.32 17.61
C THR A 19 -8.36 -1.89 17.74
N ASN A 20 -7.60 -1.85 16.64
CA ASN A 20 -6.22 -2.37 16.57
C ASN A 20 -6.13 -3.85 17.02
N SER A 21 -6.94 -4.72 16.46
CA SER A 21 -7.00 -6.14 16.84
C SER A 21 -6.71 -7.13 15.71
N LEU A 22 -6.68 -6.67 14.46
CA LEU A 22 -6.47 -7.53 13.29
C LEU A 22 -5.17 -7.16 12.57
N ASP A 23 -4.38 -8.17 12.21
CA ASP A 23 -3.15 -8.00 11.42
C ASP A 23 -3.42 -7.91 9.92
N LEU A 24 -4.50 -8.55 9.47
CA LEU A 24 -4.87 -8.63 8.06
C LEU A 24 -6.39 -8.54 7.90
N VAL A 25 -6.81 -7.69 6.97
CA VAL A 25 -8.19 -7.63 6.47
C VAL A 25 -8.19 -7.81 4.97
N VAL A 26 -9.00 -8.73 4.46
CA VAL A 26 -9.18 -8.99 3.02
C VAL A 26 -10.59 -8.61 2.61
N LEU A 27 -10.71 -7.74 1.62
CA LEU A 27 -11.98 -7.23 1.08
C LEU A 27 -12.17 -7.69 -0.37
N PRO A 28 -12.71 -8.89 -0.61
CA PRO A 28 -12.93 -9.38 -1.97
C PRO A 28 -14.19 -8.73 -2.56
N HIS A 29 -14.02 -7.81 -3.51
CA HIS A 29 -15.12 -7.16 -4.25
C HIS A 29 -16.19 -6.49 -3.38
N VAL A 30 -15.85 -6.06 -2.16
CA VAL A 30 -16.79 -5.45 -1.22
C VAL A 30 -17.09 -4.00 -1.58
N LEU A 31 -16.06 -3.23 -1.90
CA LEU A 31 -16.16 -1.77 -2.06
C LEU A 31 -16.96 -1.34 -3.28
N GLU A 32 -17.10 -2.21 -4.27
CA GLU A 32 -17.76 -1.91 -5.56
C GLU A 32 -19.28 -1.96 -5.48
N PHE A 33 -19.79 -2.76 -4.55
CA PHE A 33 -21.22 -2.97 -4.38
C PHE A 33 -21.82 -2.17 -3.23
N ASP A 34 -20.99 -1.38 -2.54
CA ASP A 34 -21.40 -0.56 -1.42
C ASP A 34 -21.63 0.89 -1.82
N ALA A 35 -22.62 1.53 -1.18
CA ALA A 35 -22.94 2.93 -1.38
C ALA A 35 -21.86 3.85 -0.79
N ASN A 36 -21.26 3.45 0.33
CA ASN A 36 -20.31 4.24 1.13
C ASN A 36 -18.97 3.53 1.36
N PRO A 37 -18.18 3.23 0.32
CA PRO A 37 -16.93 2.48 0.44
C PRO A 37 -15.90 3.15 1.38
N HIS A 38 -15.97 4.48 1.52
CA HIS A 38 -15.10 5.21 2.44
C HIS A 38 -15.34 4.87 3.90
N GLN A 39 -16.58 4.59 4.28
CA GLN A 39 -16.91 4.21 5.65
C GLN A 39 -16.35 2.82 5.96
N ILE A 40 -16.44 1.88 5.00
CA ILE A 40 -15.84 0.55 5.12
C ILE A 40 -14.32 0.67 5.34
N LEU A 41 -13.65 1.50 4.54
CA LEU A 41 -12.19 1.69 4.68
C LEU A 41 -11.79 2.33 6.02
N ARG A 42 -12.60 3.25 6.57
CA ARG A 42 -12.37 3.80 7.91
C ARG A 42 -12.55 2.73 8.99
N GLU A 43 -13.51 1.85 8.82
CA GLU A 43 -13.75 0.76 9.76
C GLU A 43 -12.62 -0.28 9.68
N VAL A 44 -12.11 -0.58 8.49
CA VAL A 44 -10.92 -1.40 8.28
C VAL A 44 -9.70 -0.76 8.95
N ASP A 45 -9.50 0.55 8.78
CA ASP A 45 -8.43 1.27 9.47
C ASP A 45 -8.56 1.16 11.00
N ARG A 46 -9.77 1.29 11.56
CA ARG A 46 -10.01 1.17 13.00
C ARG A 46 -9.58 -0.19 13.55
N VAL A 47 -9.93 -1.28 12.87
CA VAL A 47 -9.68 -2.64 13.38
C VAL A 47 -8.26 -3.13 13.11
N LEU A 48 -7.56 -2.59 12.11
CA LEU A 48 -6.18 -2.96 11.79
C LEU A 48 -5.19 -2.45 12.85
N VAL A 49 -4.28 -3.32 13.27
CA VAL A 49 -3.13 -2.93 14.08
C VAL A 49 -2.18 -2.02 13.29
N PRO A 50 -1.35 -1.21 13.95
CA PRO A 50 -0.21 -0.55 13.29
C PRO A 50 0.66 -1.57 12.54
N GLU A 51 1.08 -1.24 11.32
CA GLU A 51 1.78 -2.13 10.38
C GLU A 51 0.94 -3.33 9.87
N GLY A 52 -0.34 -3.41 10.24
CA GLY A 52 -1.29 -4.37 9.68
C GLY A 52 -1.60 -4.09 8.20
N SER A 53 -2.07 -5.09 7.49
CA SER A 53 -2.30 -5.07 6.05
C SER A 53 -3.77 -5.13 5.68
N ALA A 54 -4.21 -4.27 4.75
CA ALA A 54 -5.47 -4.41 4.03
C ALA A 54 -5.21 -4.92 2.62
N VAL A 55 -5.92 -5.96 2.19
CA VAL A 55 -5.90 -6.46 0.81
C VAL A 55 -7.28 -6.23 0.21
N VAL A 56 -7.34 -5.50 -0.89
CA VAL A 56 -8.57 -5.18 -1.60
C VAL A 56 -8.49 -5.75 -3.00
N THR A 57 -9.53 -6.48 -3.40
CA THR A 57 -9.72 -6.87 -4.79
C THR A 57 -10.87 -6.10 -5.41
N GLY A 58 -10.74 -5.76 -6.68
CA GLY A 58 -11.75 -5.00 -7.38
C GLY A 58 -11.69 -5.14 -8.88
N PHE A 59 -12.80 -4.74 -9.56
CA PHE A 59 -12.87 -4.69 -11.02
C PHE A 59 -12.26 -3.42 -11.56
N ASN A 60 -11.43 -3.58 -12.59
CA ASN A 60 -10.75 -2.48 -13.23
C ASN A 60 -11.66 -1.80 -14.27
N PRO A 61 -11.95 -0.49 -14.12
CA PRO A 61 -12.76 0.23 -15.10
C PRO A 61 -12.08 0.37 -16.47
N PHE A 62 -10.74 0.29 -16.53
CA PHE A 62 -9.95 0.43 -17.76
C PHE A 62 -9.67 -0.91 -18.48
N SER A 63 -10.42 -1.95 -18.16
CA SER A 63 -10.34 -3.28 -18.77
C SER A 63 -11.46 -3.52 -19.77
N LEU A 64 -11.37 -4.65 -20.48
CA LEU A 64 -12.46 -5.15 -21.33
C LEU A 64 -13.76 -5.37 -20.52
N TRP A 65 -13.64 -5.76 -19.26
CA TRP A 65 -14.75 -5.88 -18.32
C TRP A 65 -15.40 -4.54 -18.03
N GLY A 66 -14.59 -3.50 -17.79
CA GLY A 66 -15.06 -2.14 -17.58
C GLY A 66 -15.76 -1.58 -18.82
N MET A 67 -15.21 -1.83 -20.01
CA MET A 67 -15.83 -1.41 -21.27
C MET A 67 -17.17 -2.10 -21.52
N ARG A 68 -17.26 -3.40 -21.30
CA ARG A 68 -18.55 -4.13 -21.40
C ARG A 68 -19.59 -3.59 -20.43
N ARG A 69 -19.20 -3.25 -19.19
CA ARG A 69 -20.10 -2.62 -18.22
C ARG A 69 -20.66 -1.29 -18.73
N LEU A 70 -19.84 -0.45 -19.35
CA LEU A 70 -20.28 0.81 -19.93
C LEU A 70 -21.32 0.60 -21.04
N LEU A 71 -21.13 -0.43 -21.87
CA LEU A 71 -22.04 -0.78 -22.96
C LEU A 71 -23.34 -1.43 -22.46
N ALA A 72 -23.25 -2.32 -21.45
CA ALA A 72 -24.40 -3.02 -20.88
C ALA A 72 -25.28 -2.15 -19.96
N GLY A 73 -24.73 -1.02 -19.48
CA GLY A 73 -25.41 -0.13 -18.54
C GLY A 73 -25.65 -0.77 -17.17
N LYS A 74 -26.41 -0.10 -16.31
CA LYS A 74 -26.70 -0.53 -14.93
C LYS A 74 -27.74 -1.65 -14.80
N ARG A 75 -28.27 -2.16 -15.90
CA ARG A 75 -29.38 -3.14 -15.94
C ARG A 75 -28.95 -4.61 -15.93
N GLY A 76 -27.64 -4.88 -15.90
CA GLY A 76 -27.12 -6.25 -15.85
C GLY A 76 -27.14 -6.85 -14.44
N GLU A 77 -27.08 -8.18 -14.34
CA GLU A 77 -26.80 -8.89 -13.09
C GLU A 77 -25.36 -8.66 -12.63
N ALA A 78 -25.05 -9.06 -11.39
CA ALA A 78 -23.66 -9.02 -10.91
C ALA A 78 -22.72 -9.72 -11.91
N PRO A 79 -21.51 -9.18 -12.18
CA PRO A 79 -20.81 -8.10 -11.51
C PRO A 79 -21.08 -6.68 -12.11
N TRP A 80 -21.96 -6.55 -13.12
CA TRP A 80 -22.12 -5.34 -13.93
C TRP A 80 -22.77 -4.17 -13.18
N GLN A 81 -23.50 -4.43 -12.09
CA GLN A 81 -24.14 -3.41 -11.26
C GLN A 81 -23.13 -2.65 -10.38
N GLY A 82 -21.98 -3.24 -10.09
CA GLY A 82 -20.98 -2.67 -9.19
C GLY A 82 -20.40 -1.34 -9.68
N ARG A 83 -19.98 -0.49 -8.77
CA ARG A 83 -19.26 0.75 -9.06
C ARG A 83 -17.78 0.46 -9.16
N TYR A 84 -17.26 0.24 -10.36
CA TYR A 84 -15.83 -0.06 -10.55
C TYR A 84 -14.97 1.10 -10.07
N ILE A 85 -14.02 0.80 -9.21
CA ILE A 85 -13.11 1.76 -8.60
C ILE A 85 -11.74 1.60 -9.26
N SER A 86 -11.17 2.69 -9.75
CA SER A 86 -9.82 2.63 -10.34
C SER A 86 -8.74 2.51 -9.26
N VAL A 87 -7.65 1.82 -9.56
CA VAL A 87 -6.51 1.65 -8.63
C VAL A 87 -5.95 2.99 -8.15
N PRO A 88 -5.73 4.02 -9.00
CA PRO A 88 -5.30 5.33 -8.52
C PRO A 88 -6.23 5.92 -7.47
N ARG A 89 -7.55 5.85 -7.69
CA ARG A 89 -8.54 6.35 -6.74
C ARG A 89 -8.53 5.58 -5.41
N LEU A 90 -8.38 4.26 -5.47
CA LEU A 90 -8.25 3.45 -4.26
C LEU A 90 -6.98 3.79 -3.47
N ARG A 91 -5.86 4.03 -4.18
CA ARG A 91 -4.61 4.47 -3.57
C ARG A 91 -4.74 5.84 -2.88
N ASP A 92 -5.44 6.79 -3.50
CA ASP A 92 -5.70 8.10 -2.90
C ASP A 92 -6.50 7.94 -1.60
N TRP A 93 -7.51 7.04 -1.58
CA TRP A 93 -8.29 6.78 -0.38
C TRP A 93 -7.45 6.16 0.74
N PHE A 94 -6.57 5.22 0.41
CA PHE A 94 -5.62 4.66 1.38
C PHE A 94 -4.63 5.70 1.89
N ALA A 95 -4.12 6.55 1.03
CA ALA A 95 -3.19 7.63 1.41
C ALA A 95 -3.85 8.63 2.39
N LEU A 96 -5.12 8.97 2.20
CA LEU A 96 -5.88 9.82 3.12
C LEU A 96 -6.05 9.21 4.52
N LEU A 97 -6.04 7.87 4.63
CA LEU A 97 -6.09 7.14 5.90
C LEU A 97 -4.69 6.87 6.49
N GLY A 98 -3.62 7.33 5.82
CA GLY A 98 -2.25 7.09 6.27
C GLY A 98 -1.70 5.70 5.92
N HIS A 99 -2.36 4.97 5.02
CA HIS A 99 -1.89 3.68 4.55
C HIS A 99 -0.93 3.83 3.36
N GLU A 100 0.13 3.05 3.36
CA GLU A 100 1.07 2.94 2.25
C GLU A 100 0.71 1.77 1.34
N THR A 101 0.45 2.04 0.06
CA THR A 101 0.23 0.98 -0.93
C THR A 101 1.57 0.34 -1.30
N ARG A 102 1.74 -0.96 -1.03
CA ARG A 102 3.01 -1.67 -1.24
C ARG A 102 3.04 -2.52 -2.50
N ALA A 103 1.97 -3.23 -2.75
CA ALA A 103 1.89 -4.18 -3.85
C ALA A 103 0.56 -4.07 -4.56
N GLY A 104 0.56 -4.40 -5.83
CA GLY A 104 -0.63 -4.52 -6.64
C GLY A 104 -0.37 -5.46 -7.80
N ALA A 105 -1.37 -6.25 -8.15
CA ALA A 105 -1.35 -7.13 -9.31
C ALA A 105 -2.66 -6.98 -10.08
N PHE A 106 -2.59 -7.21 -11.37
CA PHE A 106 -3.75 -7.29 -12.25
C PHE A 106 -3.86 -8.70 -12.79
N GLY A 107 -5.08 -9.13 -13.09
CA GLY A 107 -5.36 -10.44 -13.67
C GLY A 107 -6.70 -10.44 -14.42
N CYS A 108 -7.12 -11.60 -14.93
CA CYS A 108 -8.32 -11.74 -15.72
C CYS A 108 -8.31 -10.90 -17.00
N TYR A 109 -7.31 -11.13 -17.85
CA TYR A 109 -7.21 -10.46 -19.15
C TYR A 109 -8.17 -11.01 -20.19
N ALA A 110 -8.72 -12.21 -19.94
CA ALA A 110 -9.70 -12.81 -20.82
C ALA A 110 -10.97 -11.95 -20.93
N PRO A 111 -11.59 -11.85 -22.12
CA PRO A 111 -12.86 -11.16 -22.29
C PRO A 111 -13.96 -11.84 -21.47
N PRO A 112 -14.97 -11.06 -21.01
CA PRO A 112 -16.04 -11.56 -20.15
C PRO A 112 -17.06 -12.38 -20.98
N VAL A 113 -16.67 -13.59 -21.38
CA VAL A 113 -17.52 -14.55 -22.10
C VAL A 113 -17.92 -15.69 -21.17
N GLN A 114 -19.18 -16.11 -21.24
CA GLN A 114 -19.73 -17.16 -20.37
C GLN A 114 -19.49 -18.57 -20.91
N GLN A 115 -19.11 -18.71 -22.18
CA GLN A 115 -18.92 -20.00 -22.80
C GLN A 115 -17.53 -20.57 -22.52
N GLU A 116 -17.46 -21.75 -21.94
CA GLU A 116 -16.24 -22.44 -21.54
C GLU A 116 -15.26 -22.69 -22.71
N LYS A 117 -15.79 -22.99 -23.91
CA LYS A 117 -14.98 -23.14 -25.14
C LYS A 117 -14.18 -21.89 -25.50
N TRP A 118 -14.73 -20.70 -25.24
CA TRP A 118 -14.05 -19.43 -25.46
C TRP A 118 -13.03 -19.12 -24.37
N LEU A 119 -13.29 -19.49 -23.11
CA LEU A 119 -12.34 -19.32 -22.02
C LEU A 119 -11.05 -20.10 -22.27
N GLN A 120 -11.17 -21.36 -22.73
CA GLN A 120 -10.00 -22.17 -23.11
C GLN A 120 -9.22 -21.55 -24.28
N ARG A 121 -9.92 -21.00 -25.28
CA ARG A 121 -9.30 -20.39 -26.45
C ARG A 121 -8.56 -19.10 -26.11
N TRP A 122 -9.01 -18.36 -25.09
CA TRP A 122 -8.41 -17.11 -24.65
C TRP A 122 -7.41 -17.26 -23.50
N HIS A 123 -7.13 -18.49 -23.08
CA HIS A 123 -6.18 -18.77 -21.98
C HIS A 123 -4.77 -18.18 -22.23
N PHE A 124 -4.35 -18.05 -23.49
CA PHE A 124 -3.08 -17.42 -23.86
C PHE A 124 -3.03 -15.91 -23.52
N MET A 125 -4.17 -15.26 -23.31
CA MET A 125 -4.23 -13.84 -22.97
C MET A 125 -3.73 -13.54 -21.55
N GLU A 126 -3.77 -14.50 -20.63
CA GLU A 126 -3.25 -14.28 -19.28
C GLU A 126 -1.74 -13.98 -19.30
N PRO A 127 -0.85 -14.82 -19.85
CA PRO A 127 0.57 -14.51 -19.90
C PRO A 127 0.91 -13.37 -20.89
N ALA A 128 0.12 -13.22 -21.96
CA ALA A 128 0.30 -12.13 -22.92
C ALA A 128 -0.12 -10.77 -22.30
N GLY A 129 -1.23 -10.73 -21.59
CA GLY A 129 -1.76 -9.54 -20.93
C GLY A 129 -0.81 -9.01 -19.86
N ASP A 130 -0.30 -9.90 -19.00
CA ASP A 130 0.65 -9.56 -17.96
C ASP A 130 1.95 -8.94 -18.54
N ARG A 131 2.39 -9.42 -19.71
CA ARG A 131 3.61 -8.94 -20.36
C ARG A 131 3.41 -7.66 -21.19
N TRP A 132 2.28 -7.53 -21.91
CA TRP A 132 2.08 -6.46 -22.92
C TRP A 132 1.14 -5.36 -22.44
N TRP A 133 0.16 -5.68 -21.59
CA TRP A 133 -0.83 -4.73 -21.08
C TRP A 133 -1.12 -4.93 -19.58
N PRO A 134 -0.13 -4.83 -18.71
CA PRO A 134 -0.29 -5.18 -17.29
C PRO A 134 -1.41 -4.41 -16.58
N ILE A 135 -1.80 -3.23 -17.08
CA ILE A 135 -2.83 -2.37 -16.47
C ILE A 135 -4.24 -2.71 -16.97
N ALA A 136 -4.38 -3.53 -18.02
CA ALA A 136 -5.67 -3.82 -18.66
C ALA A 136 -6.39 -5.07 -18.08
N GLY A 137 -5.85 -5.71 -17.06
CA GLY A 137 -6.50 -6.83 -16.38
C GLY A 137 -7.89 -6.48 -15.85
N GLY A 138 -8.83 -7.40 -15.94
CA GLY A 138 -10.22 -7.22 -15.52
C GLY A 138 -10.38 -7.04 -14.03
N VAL A 139 -9.52 -7.68 -13.24
CA VAL A 139 -9.49 -7.63 -11.78
C VAL A 139 -8.12 -7.12 -11.32
N TYR A 140 -8.12 -6.35 -10.24
CA TYR A 140 -6.89 -5.99 -9.54
C TYR A 140 -6.93 -6.47 -8.09
N VAL A 141 -5.74 -6.66 -7.54
CA VAL A 141 -5.48 -6.89 -6.11
C VAL A 141 -4.53 -5.80 -5.65
N VAL A 142 -4.85 -5.11 -4.57
CA VAL A 142 -4.02 -4.06 -3.97
C VAL A 142 -3.82 -4.36 -2.51
N GLN A 143 -2.56 -4.32 -2.07
CA GLN A 143 -2.18 -4.40 -0.66
C GLN A 143 -1.76 -3.02 -0.16
N ALA A 144 -2.34 -2.60 0.95
CA ALA A 144 -1.98 -1.39 1.66
C ALA A 144 -1.63 -1.72 3.12
N ILE A 145 -0.63 -1.05 3.67
CA ILE A 145 -0.16 -1.23 5.04
C ILE A 145 -0.48 0.03 5.84
N LYS A 146 -1.09 -0.13 7.01
CA LYS A 146 -1.36 0.94 7.95
C LYS A 146 -0.05 1.40 8.58
N ARG A 147 0.47 2.54 8.11
CA ARG A 147 1.69 3.12 8.65
C ARG A 147 1.40 3.95 9.88
N GLN A 148 2.01 3.61 10.99
CA GLN A 148 2.11 4.54 12.10
C GLN A 148 3.23 5.52 11.79
N GLN A 149 2.89 6.80 11.66
CA GLN A 149 3.90 7.86 11.62
C GLN A 149 4.53 7.94 13.02
N GLY A 150 5.51 7.08 13.26
CA GLY A 150 6.33 7.19 14.44
C GLY A 150 7.00 8.57 14.45
N MET A 151 6.99 9.25 15.59
CA MET A 151 7.77 10.48 15.78
C MET A 151 9.23 10.16 15.47
N ARG A 152 9.72 10.59 14.31
CA ARG A 152 11.14 10.53 13.99
C ARG A 152 11.81 11.56 14.88
N LEU A 153 12.38 11.13 16.01
CA LEU A 153 13.21 11.97 16.86
C LEU A 153 14.37 12.48 16.00
N ILE A 154 14.22 13.67 15.47
CA ILE A 154 15.31 14.39 14.82
C ILE A 154 16.23 14.79 15.97
N THR A 155 17.29 14.02 16.21
CA THR A 155 18.33 14.37 17.17
C THR A 155 18.88 15.72 16.75
N PRO A 156 18.77 16.77 17.59
CA PRO A 156 19.21 18.10 17.19
C PRO A 156 20.72 18.09 16.92
N LYS A 157 21.13 18.56 15.76
CA LYS A 157 22.55 18.61 15.30
C LYS A 157 23.48 19.34 16.27
N TRP A 158 22.96 20.14 17.22
CA TRP A 158 23.77 20.80 18.23
C TRP A 158 24.37 19.83 19.26
N LYS A 159 23.74 18.67 19.56
CA LYS A 159 24.32 17.61 20.41
C LYS A 159 25.59 17.02 19.79
N ASP A 160 25.61 16.81 18.49
CA ASP A 160 26.77 16.33 17.76
C ASP A 160 27.90 17.36 17.72
N ARG A 161 27.56 18.68 17.65
CA ARG A 161 28.54 19.77 17.75
C ARG A 161 29.16 19.86 19.14
N MET A 162 28.37 19.73 20.21
CA MET A 162 28.90 19.70 21.58
C MET A 162 29.76 18.45 21.84
N ALA A 163 29.39 17.29 21.34
CA ALA A 163 30.20 16.09 21.49
C ALA A 163 31.54 16.22 20.75
N ARG A 164 31.55 16.80 19.54
CA ARG A 164 32.78 17.10 18.79
C ARG A 164 33.66 18.14 19.47
N ALA A 165 33.05 19.23 19.99
CA ALA A 165 33.76 20.27 20.73
C ALA A 165 34.42 19.69 22.01
N LYS A 166 33.73 18.82 22.75
CA LYS A 166 34.27 18.14 23.91
C LYS A 166 35.41 17.18 23.56
N ALA A 167 35.29 16.45 22.43
CA ALA A 167 36.34 15.57 21.95
C ALA A 167 37.61 16.34 21.52
N LEU A 168 37.45 17.52 20.90
CA LEU A 168 38.57 18.39 20.53
C LEU A 168 39.29 18.99 21.77
N ALA A 169 38.54 19.36 22.82
CA ALA A 169 39.09 19.90 24.06
C ALA A 169 39.87 18.87 24.89
N LEU A 170 39.70 17.58 24.64
CA LEU A 170 40.41 16.48 25.30
C LEU A 170 41.67 16.06 24.56
N MET A 171 42.01 16.64 23.41
CA MET A 171 43.26 16.34 22.72
C MET A 171 44.44 17.01 23.49
N PRO A 172 45.45 16.26 23.99
CA PRO A 172 46.61 16.82 24.63
C PRO A 172 47.37 17.69 23.62
N GLN A 173 47.58 18.97 23.93
CA GLN A 173 48.45 19.81 23.14
C GLN A 173 49.88 19.32 23.21
N LYS A 174 50.42 18.99 22.04
CA LYS A 174 51.82 18.58 21.90
C LYS A 174 52.70 19.77 22.33
N PRO A 175 53.64 19.62 23.32
CA PRO A 175 54.47 20.76 23.74
C PRO A 175 55.33 21.23 22.56
N LEU A 176 55.37 22.50 22.35
CA LEU A 176 56.23 23.15 21.37
C LEU A 176 57.68 22.94 21.85
N THR A 177 58.46 22.12 21.16
CA THR A 177 59.89 21.95 21.36
C THR A 177 60.57 23.27 21.03
N GLN A 178 61.11 23.96 22.06
CA GLN A 178 61.99 25.13 21.88
C GLN A 178 63.19 24.72 21.06
N ARG A 179 63.36 25.33 19.91
CA ARG A 179 64.52 25.22 19.05
C ARG A 179 65.60 26.11 19.70
N ASN A 180 66.55 25.49 20.44
CA ASN A 180 67.74 26.20 20.91
C ASN A 180 68.62 26.60 19.71
N GLU A 181 68.64 27.87 19.43
CA GLU A 181 69.63 28.50 18.56
C GLU A 181 70.96 28.56 19.28
N LYS A 182 71.90 27.69 18.95
CA LYS A 182 73.30 27.82 19.32
C LYS A 182 73.93 28.82 18.33
N ILE A 183 74.11 30.04 18.78
CA ILE A 183 75.04 30.98 18.18
C ILE A 183 76.42 30.53 18.59
N GLY A 184 77.24 30.04 17.69
CA GLY A 184 78.66 29.71 17.85
C GLY A 184 79.48 30.92 17.42
N ASP A 185 80.22 31.44 18.34
CA ASP A 185 81.18 32.50 18.09
C ASP A 185 82.36 31.97 17.25
N ALA A 186 82.76 32.84 16.35
CA ALA A 186 83.92 32.71 15.49
C ALA A 186 85.25 33.06 16.23
N GLN A 187 86.30 32.34 15.90
CA GLN A 187 87.58 32.91 15.67
C GLN A 187 88.26 32.15 14.53
#